data_de978af2065dfa2fbee3a0d77d18a75a
#
_entry.id   de978af2065dfa2fbee3a0d77d18a75a
#
_cell.length_a   1.000
_cell.length_b   1.000
_cell.length_c   1.000
_cell.angle_alpha   90.00
_cell.angle_beta   90.00
_cell.angle_gamma   90.00
#
_symmetry.space_group_name_H-M   'P 1'
#
loop_
_entity.id
_entity.type
_entity.pdbx_description
1 polymer ?
#
loop_
_entity_poly.entity_id
_entity_poly.type
_entity_poly.pdbx_seq_one_letter_code
_entity_poly.pdbx_strand_id
1 'polypeptide(L)'
;MTAKELFQTVLDKAKEFGLTAKNERRAIIDPKGNAIIRENLEAPAFTDGSAFFAFISSEEEPAGQYSDFSFVIFPDDKEQVNSCVVCLGVGSSGFRNDYQTASLPGLRRLFLKLKTDKSYFKTSFEDIESTSSDLLNEIKTNNLCLRNVIESYKTVLPASQIVSLDDKEKALDAIFMWLATYAKMRAWGSAAQKRAIAAQLEKLPQPELPDDEKEINKLLDTRKYVVLQGAPGTGKTYTALKIAENFDKVFFEQFHAETNYSDFVYGLEPDTTQTSTQLRFKAKEGVLYRTIKYAQEHKQEKILLIIDEINRANLSNVLGPVFYLFEYQSGTRKVKTKVEDLELEKLPDNIKVIATMNTADRSLAVVDFALRRRFAWYTLRPHEIKVGEDKVFMKKVYNQFADIFFEYATDEELNLQPGQSYFIVEKANKNEEMKERMVYELMPLIKEYLAEGYLLKAKDSFCDLFLKETGRLMYE
;
A
#
# COMPACT_ATOMS: atom_id res chain seq x y z
N MET A 1 15.73 -35.72 2.18
CA MET A 1 16.41 -35.36 3.42
C MET A 1 15.58 -35.81 4.60
N THR A 2 16.20 -36.16 5.72
CA THR A 2 15.48 -36.52 6.96
C THR A 2 14.90 -35.28 7.64
N ALA A 3 13.91 -35.47 8.52
CA ALA A 3 13.35 -34.36 9.29
C ALA A 3 14.41 -33.66 10.17
N LYS A 4 15.37 -34.41 10.70
CA LYS A 4 16.50 -33.84 11.48
C LYS A 4 17.47 -33.02 10.61
N GLU A 5 17.75 -33.45 9.40
CA GLU A 5 18.56 -32.67 8.44
C GLU A 5 17.85 -31.37 8.04
N LEU A 6 16.54 -31.43 7.80
CA LEU A 6 15.73 -30.25 7.52
C LEU A 6 15.77 -29.27 8.70
N PHE A 7 15.53 -29.77 9.90
CA PHE A 7 15.61 -28.95 11.12
C PHE A 7 16.98 -28.29 11.29
N GLN A 8 18.07 -29.06 11.13
CA GLN A 8 19.43 -28.50 11.25
C GLN A 8 19.69 -27.43 10.19
N THR A 9 19.28 -27.66 8.95
CA THR A 9 19.44 -26.70 7.85
C THR A 9 18.70 -25.40 8.13
N VAL A 10 17.48 -25.48 8.64
CA VAL A 10 16.65 -24.30 8.99
C VAL A 10 17.23 -23.59 10.24
N LEU A 11 17.71 -24.36 11.23
CA LEU A 11 18.35 -23.81 12.42
C LEU A 11 19.63 -23.04 12.10
N ASP A 12 20.45 -23.56 11.20
CA ASP A 12 21.69 -22.87 10.80
C ASP A 12 21.38 -21.57 10.05
N LYS A 13 20.35 -21.56 9.21
CA LYS A 13 19.85 -20.35 8.56
C LYS A 13 19.26 -19.35 9.57
N ALA A 14 18.54 -19.84 10.58
CA ALA A 14 18.02 -18.99 11.66
C ALA A 14 19.15 -18.31 12.45
N LYS A 15 20.24 -19.01 12.73
CA LYS A 15 21.44 -18.43 13.36
C LYS A 15 22.10 -17.37 12.49
N GLU A 16 22.14 -17.61 11.17
CA GLU A 16 22.62 -16.60 10.21
C GLU A 16 21.76 -15.33 10.26
N PHE A 17 20.45 -15.45 10.46
CA PHE A 17 19.51 -14.34 10.66
C PHE A 17 19.52 -13.75 12.08
N GLY A 18 20.34 -14.27 12.97
CA GLY A 18 20.53 -13.72 14.32
C GLY A 18 19.77 -14.44 15.43
N LEU A 19 19.29 -15.66 15.18
CA LEU A 19 18.76 -16.47 16.25
C LEU A 19 19.85 -16.78 17.26
N THR A 20 19.58 -16.48 18.54
CA THR A 20 20.42 -16.82 19.70
C THR A 20 19.56 -17.62 20.67
N ALA A 21 19.66 -18.93 20.64
CA ALA A 21 18.89 -19.78 21.51
C ALA A 21 19.71 -20.98 21.98
N LYS A 22 19.37 -21.49 23.14
CA LYS A 22 19.75 -22.82 23.59
C LYS A 22 18.61 -23.78 23.29
N ASN A 23 18.95 -24.99 22.86
CA ASN A 23 17.99 -26.07 22.72
C ASN A 23 17.57 -26.53 24.11
N GLU A 24 16.34 -26.24 24.55
CA GLU A 24 15.86 -26.53 25.87
C GLU A 24 14.73 -27.56 25.85
N ARG A 25 15.06 -28.77 26.30
CA ARG A 25 14.03 -29.74 26.70
C ARG A 25 13.45 -29.46 28.09
N ARG A 26 14.09 -28.66 28.94
CA ARG A 26 13.61 -28.22 30.26
C ARG A 26 14.32 -26.93 30.70
N ALA A 27 13.63 -25.86 30.59
CA ALA A 27 13.61 -24.66 31.41
C ALA A 27 14.89 -24.18 32.12
N ILE A 28 15.83 -23.57 31.41
CA ILE A 28 16.46 -22.34 31.90
C ILE A 28 16.57 -21.45 30.67
N ILE A 29 15.71 -20.44 30.60
CA ILE A 29 15.77 -19.40 29.57
C ILE A 29 17.14 -18.76 29.68
N ASP A 30 17.94 -18.76 28.61
CA ASP A 30 19.07 -17.86 28.55
C ASP A 30 18.47 -16.44 28.50
N PRO A 31 18.63 -15.62 29.56
CA PRO A 31 18.06 -14.28 29.57
C PRO A 31 18.59 -13.38 28.44
N LYS A 32 19.56 -13.85 27.67
CA LYS A 32 20.14 -13.19 26.50
C LYS A 32 19.70 -13.82 25.17
N GLY A 33 18.98 -14.94 25.18
CA GLY A 33 18.48 -15.57 23.98
C GLY A 33 17.22 -14.87 23.45
N ASN A 34 17.06 -14.79 22.12
CA ASN A 34 15.89 -14.19 21.47
C ASN A 34 14.84 -15.20 21.00
N ALA A 35 15.11 -16.50 21.17
CA ALA A 35 14.16 -17.55 20.84
C ALA A 35 14.34 -18.82 21.69
N ILE A 36 13.24 -19.55 21.88
CA ILE A 36 13.20 -20.90 22.44
C ILE A 36 13.06 -21.88 21.27
N ILE A 37 13.91 -22.91 21.23
CA ILE A 37 13.81 -23.96 20.20
C ILE A 37 13.06 -25.14 20.81
N ARG A 38 11.99 -25.57 20.11
CA ARG A 38 11.26 -26.79 20.46
C ARG A 38 11.20 -27.72 19.26
N GLU A 39 11.34 -29.00 19.52
CA GLU A 39 11.20 -30.05 18.52
C GLU A 39 10.48 -31.28 19.09
N ASN A 40 9.75 -31.97 18.23
CA ASN A 40 9.21 -33.30 18.46
C ASN A 40 9.34 -34.10 17.15
N LEU A 41 10.52 -34.66 16.92
CA LEU A 41 10.88 -35.42 15.71
C LEU A 41 11.10 -36.91 15.99
N GLU A 42 10.51 -37.43 17.07
CA GLU A 42 10.53 -38.83 17.39
C GLU A 42 9.50 -39.61 16.58
N ALA A 43 9.75 -40.92 16.34
CA ALA A 43 8.90 -41.72 15.44
C ALA A 43 7.39 -41.72 15.81
N PRO A 44 6.97 -41.76 17.10
CA PRO A 44 5.56 -41.72 17.43
C PRO A 44 4.88 -40.43 16.98
N ALA A 45 5.59 -39.28 16.98
CA ALA A 45 5.02 -38.01 16.61
C ALA A 45 4.58 -37.95 15.14
N PHE A 46 5.26 -38.68 14.26
CA PHE A 46 4.87 -38.76 12.84
C PHE A 46 3.61 -39.61 12.65
N THR A 47 3.42 -40.63 13.48
CA THR A 47 2.21 -41.46 13.45
C THR A 47 1.00 -40.67 13.97
N ASP A 48 1.20 -39.89 15.03
CA ASP A 48 0.11 -39.15 15.69
C ASP A 48 -0.18 -37.79 15.04
N GLY A 49 0.63 -37.37 14.06
CA GLY A 49 0.50 -36.05 13.41
C GLY A 49 0.90 -34.91 14.35
N SER A 50 1.83 -35.16 15.28
CA SER A 50 2.36 -34.16 16.24
C SER A 50 3.84 -33.83 16.01
N ALA A 51 4.42 -34.27 14.89
CA ALA A 51 5.80 -33.97 14.54
C ALA A 51 5.96 -32.50 14.14
N PHE A 52 6.88 -31.80 14.80
CA PHE A 52 7.19 -30.41 14.51
C PHE A 52 8.57 -30.01 15.00
N PHE A 53 9.04 -28.87 14.47
CA PHE A 53 10.06 -28.05 15.12
C PHE A 53 9.71 -26.57 15.01
N ALA A 54 10.08 -25.78 16.02
CA ALA A 54 9.62 -24.41 16.15
C ALA A 54 10.67 -23.49 16.77
N PHE A 55 10.62 -22.22 16.35
CA PHE A 55 11.31 -21.11 16.99
C PHE A 55 10.25 -20.20 17.62
N ILE A 56 10.25 -20.12 18.94
CA ILE A 56 9.25 -19.45 19.77
C ILE A 56 9.90 -18.22 20.39
N SER A 57 9.14 -17.16 20.63
CA SER A 57 9.66 -15.98 21.31
C SER A 57 10.22 -16.34 22.68
N SER A 58 11.37 -15.77 23.04
CA SER A 58 11.96 -15.96 24.38
C SER A 58 11.13 -15.35 25.51
N GLU A 59 10.13 -14.52 25.18
CA GLU A 59 9.21 -13.95 26.16
C GLU A 59 8.07 -14.91 26.54
N GLU A 60 7.99 -16.07 25.87
CA GLU A 60 7.01 -17.11 26.18
C GLU A 60 7.34 -17.86 27.48
N GLU A 61 6.32 -18.32 28.19
CA GLU A 61 6.49 -19.15 29.36
C GLU A 61 7.06 -20.54 29.00
N PRO A 62 8.17 -20.97 29.59
CA PRO A 62 8.87 -22.20 29.18
C PRO A 62 8.06 -23.49 29.32
N ALA A 63 7.10 -23.52 30.24
CA ALA A 63 6.37 -24.72 30.65
C ALA A 63 5.02 -24.91 29.93
N GLY A 64 4.56 -23.96 29.09
CA GLY A 64 3.26 -24.00 28.44
C GLY A 64 3.34 -24.33 26.95
N GLN A 65 2.15 -24.50 26.34
CA GLN A 65 2.03 -24.41 24.91
C GLN A 65 2.29 -22.94 24.51
N TYR A 66 3.04 -22.74 23.40
CA TYR A 66 3.30 -21.40 22.91
C TYR A 66 1.97 -20.68 22.57
N SER A 67 1.89 -19.40 22.85
CA SER A 67 0.67 -18.61 22.75
C SER A 67 0.82 -17.32 21.93
N ASP A 68 1.97 -17.09 21.35
CA ASP A 68 2.24 -15.96 20.48
C ASP A 68 2.75 -16.43 19.12
N PHE A 69 3.06 -15.52 18.19
CA PHE A 69 3.58 -15.92 16.90
C PHE A 69 4.88 -16.71 17.04
N SER A 70 4.87 -17.89 16.47
CA SER A 70 6.00 -18.80 16.40
C SER A 70 6.23 -19.26 14.98
N PHE A 71 7.47 -19.37 14.57
CA PHE A 71 7.83 -20.02 13.32
C PHE A 71 7.81 -21.52 13.54
N VAL A 72 6.97 -22.26 12.82
CA VAL A 72 6.78 -23.70 13.00
C VAL A 72 6.85 -24.39 11.67
N ILE A 73 7.50 -25.56 11.64
CA ILE A 73 7.50 -26.48 10.51
C ILE A 73 7.00 -27.85 10.97
N PHE A 74 6.07 -28.40 10.21
CA PHE A 74 5.53 -29.74 10.39
C PHE A 74 5.98 -30.60 9.20
N PRO A 75 7.01 -31.47 9.36
CA PRO A 75 7.44 -32.41 8.32
C PRO A 75 6.48 -33.59 8.23
N ASP A 76 6.33 -34.15 7.04
CA ASP A 76 5.44 -35.28 6.77
C ASP A 76 6.02 -36.65 7.13
N ASP A 77 7.33 -36.80 7.11
CA ASP A 77 8.01 -38.07 7.39
C ASP A 77 9.35 -37.86 8.11
N LYS A 78 9.75 -38.85 8.89
CA LYS A 78 10.98 -38.79 9.67
C LYS A 78 12.24 -39.01 8.83
N GLU A 79 12.23 -40.03 7.99
CA GLU A 79 13.41 -40.50 7.28
C GLU A 79 13.56 -39.78 5.92
N GLN A 80 12.42 -39.49 5.27
CA GLN A 80 12.41 -38.79 3.99
C GLN A 80 11.26 -37.82 3.90
N VAL A 81 11.53 -36.55 4.22
CA VAL A 81 10.55 -35.48 4.07
C VAL A 81 10.29 -35.23 2.60
N ASN A 82 9.05 -35.48 2.13
CA ASN A 82 8.58 -35.18 0.79
C ASN A 82 7.87 -33.84 0.74
N SER A 83 7.16 -33.49 1.84
CA SER A 83 6.52 -32.18 1.99
C SER A 83 6.46 -31.78 3.45
N CYS A 84 6.32 -30.48 3.67
CA CYS A 84 6.11 -29.94 4.99
C CYS A 84 5.11 -28.77 4.97
N VAL A 85 4.49 -28.50 6.11
CA VAL A 85 3.78 -27.24 6.32
C VAL A 85 4.70 -26.29 7.08
N VAL A 86 5.01 -25.16 6.47
CA VAL A 86 5.67 -24.03 7.13
C VAL A 86 4.62 -22.99 7.52
N CYS A 87 4.69 -22.48 8.74
CA CYS A 87 3.69 -21.53 9.20
C CYS A 87 4.24 -20.55 10.24
N LEU A 88 3.51 -19.46 10.38
CA LEU A 88 3.51 -18.63 11.57
C LEU A 88 2.27 -19.03 12.36
N GLY A 89 2.50 -19.81 13.41
CA GLY A 89 1.45 -20.40 14.24
C GLY A 89 1.32 -19.68 15.55
N VAL A 90 0.16 -19.87 16.19
CA VAL A 90 -0.14 -19.40 17.53
C VAL A 90 -0.59 -20.62 18.35
N GLY A 91 -0.17 -20.71 19.59
CA GLY A 91 -0.57 -21.80 20.45
C GLY A 91 -2.06 -21.79 20.80
N SER A 92 -2.56 -22.90 21.31
CA SER A 92 -3.98 -23.08 21.66
C SER A 92 -4.49 -22.09 22.72
N SER A 93 -3.60 -21.42 23.44
CA SER A 93 -3.94 -20.36 24.40
C SER A 93 -4.14 -18.98 23.77
N GLY A 94 -3.94 -18.86 22.45
CA GLY A 94 -4.08 -17.60 21.71
C GLY A 94 -2.89 -16.64 21.91
N PHE A 95 -3.12 -15.37 21.63
CA PHE A 95 -2.12 -14.32 21.84
C PHE A 95 -2.08 -13.88 23.30
N ARG A 96 -0.89 -13.69 23.85
CA ARG A 96 -0.67 -13.09 25.17
C ARG A 96 0.09 -11.76 25.07
N ASN A 97 1.25 -11.76 24.42
CA ASN A 97 2.13 -10.61 24.30
C ASN A 97 2.06 -9.96 22.91
N ASP A 98 1.81 -10.77 21.88
CA ASP A 98 1.84 -10.35 20.48
C ASP A 98 0.51 -9.80 19.94
N TYR A 99 -0.54 -9.67 20.75
CA TYR A 99 -1.84 -9.20 20.26
C TYR A 99 -1.74 -7.83 19.59
N GLN A 100 -0.95 -6.93 20.13
CA GLN A 100 -0.70 -5.62 19.54
C GLN A 100 -0.02 -5.74 18.17
N THR A 101 1.02 -6.60 18.09
CA THR A 101 1.72 -6.90 16.83
C THR A 101 0.78 -7.54 15.81
N ALA A 102 -0.04 -8.52 16.23
CA ALA A 102 -1.05 -9.16 15.38
C ALA A 102 -2.06 -8.18 14.79
N SER A 103 -2.38 -7.13 15.53
CA SER A 103 -3.32 -6.10 15.10
C SER A 103 -2.71 -5.04 14.17
N LEU A 104 -1.41 -5.12 13.84
CA LEU A 104 -0.78 -4.20 12.90
C LEU A 104 -1.18 -4.54 11.45
N PRO A 105 -1.67 -3.57 10.69
CA PRO A 105 -2.06 -3.80 9.30
C PRO A 105 -0.92 -4.33 8.42
N GLY A 106 0.31 -3.91 8.70
CA GLY A 106 1.51 -4.32 7.97
C GLY A 106 1.84 -5.80 8.10
N LEU A 107 1.49 -6.44 9.20
CA LEU A 107 1.72 -7.86 9.38
C LEU A 107 0.94 -8.69 8.34
N ARG A 108 -0.32 -8.35 8.12
CA ARG A 108 -1.14 -8.99 7.09
C ARG A 108 -0.57 -8.76 5.68
N ARG A 109 -0.13 -7.54 5.37
CA ARG A 109 0.53 -7.24 4.09
C ARG A 109 1.82 -8.01 3.90
N LEU A 110 2.58 -8.19 4.98
CA LEU A 110 3.81 -8.99 4.96
C LEU A 110 3.50 -10.46 4.64
N PHE A 111 2.48 -11.04 5.27
CA PHE A 111 2.04 -12.40 4.97
C PHE A 111 1.53 -12.54 3.54
N LEU A 112 0.77 -11.58 3.03
CA LEU A 112 0.28 -11.61 1.65
C LEU A 112 1.40 -11.60 0.60
N LYS A 113 2.58 -11.05 0.92
CA LYS A 113 3.78 -11.16 0.07
C LYS A 113 4.30 -12.59 -0.05
N LEU A 114 4.02 -13.46 0.94
CA LEU A 114 4.38 -14.89 0.94
C LEU A 114 3.35 -15.75 0.21
N LYS A 115 2.26 -15.17 -0.30
CA LYS A 115 1.14 -15.91 -0.89
C LYS A 115 1.58 -16.66 -2.15
N THR A 116 1.31 -17.96 -2.15
CA THR A 116 1.42 -18.88 -3.30
C THR A 116 0.11 -19.63 -3.45
N ASP A 117 -0.03 -20.44 -4.50
CA ASP A 117 -1.21 -21.27 -4.72
C ASP A 117 -1.44 -22.30 -3.59
N LYS A 118 -0.37 -22.64 -2.86
CA LYS A 118 -0.38 -23.62 -1.76
C LYS A 118 -0.32 -22.97 -0.39
N SER A 119 -0.69 -21.70 -0.27
CA SER A 119 -0.66 -20.95 0.99
C SER A 119 -2.05 -20.54 1.45
N TYR A 120 -2.17 -20.42 2.76
CA TYR A 120 -3.38 -19.99 3.44
C TYR A 120 -3.07 -18.84 4.41
N PHE A 121 -3.93 -17.83 4.41
CA PHE A 121 -3.85 -16.70 5.31
C PHE A 121 -5.24 -16.39 5.85
N LYS A 122 -5.36 -16.23 7.16
CA LYS A 122 -6.58 -15.73 7.78
C LYS A 122 -6.82 -14.28 7.40
N THR A 123 -8.06 -13.94 7.11
CA THR A 123 -8.49 -12.58 6.80
C THR A 123 -8.54 -11.69 8.04
N SER A 124 -8.76 -12.30 9.21
CA SER A 124 -8.75 -11.65 10.53
C SER A 124 -8.10 -12.58 11.56
N PHE A 125 -7.38 -12.01 12.51
CA PHE A 125 -6.85 -12.77 13.64
C PHE A 125 -7.89 -13.04 14.72
N GLU A 126 -9.01 -12.34 14.70
CA GLU A 126 -10.14 -12.57 15.57
C GLU A 126 -11.06 -13.68 15.03
N ASP A 127 -10.88 -14.04 13.77
CA ASP A 127 -11.64 -15.08 13.12
C ASP A 127 -11.14 -16.45 13.59
N ILE A 128 -11.99 -17.14 14.34
CA ILE A 128 -11.79 -18.52 14.81
C ILE A 128 -12.22 -19.55 13.75
N GLU A 129 -12.69 -19.10 12.58
CA GLU A 129 -13.08 -20.02 11.52
C GLU A 129 -11.88 -20.79 10.95
N SER A 130 -12.21 -21.98 10.54
CA SER A 130 -11.29 -23.00 10.10
C SER A 130 -10.49 -22.64 8.85
N THR A 131 -9.30 -23.22 8.76
CA THR A 131 -8.50 -23.35 7.55
C THR A 131 -9.37 -23.62 6.32
N SER A 132 -9.05 -22.98 5.20
CA SER A 132 -9.86 -23.12 3.98
C SER A 132 -10.00 -24.58 3.56
N SER A 133 -11.16 -24.91 3.04
CA SER A 133 -11.44 -26.24 2.46
C SER A 133 -10.44 -26.62 1.37
N ASP A 134 -9.88 -25.64 0.67
CA ASP A 134 -8.92 -25.88 -0.42
C ASP A 134 -7.59 -26.42 0.10
N LEU A 135 -7.04 -25.86 1.17
CA LEU A 135 -5.84 -26.36 1.81
C LEU A 135 -6.06 -27.77 2.38
N LEU A 136 -7.20 -27.99 3.05
CA LEU A 136 -7.59 -29.30 3.54
C LEU A 136 -7.77 -30.33 2.42
N ASN A 137 -8.33 -29.95 1.29
CA ASN A 137 -8.53 -30.84 0.16
C ASN A 137 -7.21 -31.22 -0.53
N GLU A 138 -6.27 -30.30 -0.65
CA GLU A 138 -4.96 -30.57 -1.21
C GLU A 138 -4.17 -31.56 -0.34
N ILE A 139 -4.30 -31.48 0.98
CA ILE A 139 -3.64 -32.40 1.91
C ILE A 139 -4.39 -33.74 2.03
N LYS A 140 -5.71 -33.75 1.82
CA LYS A 140 -6.56 -34.95 1.98
C LYS A 140 -6.16 -36.12 1.13
N THR A 141 -5.50 -35.92 0.01
CA THR A 141 -5.28 -36.97 -0.96
C THR A 141 -4.02 -37.82 -0.71
N ASN A 142 -2.98 -37.27 -0.05
CA ASN A 142 -1.67 -37.93 -0.07
C ASN A 142 -0.89 -37.94 1.26
N ASN A 143 -1.33 -37.24 2.33
CA ASN A 143 -0.50 -37.15 3.53
C ASN A 143 -1.30 -37.09 4.83
N LEU A 144 -1.43 -38.25 5.50
CA LEU A 144 -2.21 -38.39 6.72
C LEU A 144 -1.63 -37.58 7.89
N CYS A 145 -0.30 -37.47 7.98
CA CYS A 145 0.39 -36.75 9.03
C CYS A 145 0.09 -35.25 8.97
N LEU A 146 0.27 -34.64 7.81
CA LEU A 146 -0.01 -33.21 7.61
C LEU A 146 -1.49 -32.87 7.77
N ARG A 147 -2.39 -33.77 7.40
CA ARG A 147 -3.82 -33.61 7.61
C ARG A 147 -4.16 -33.53 9.10
N ASN A 148 -3.62 -34.41 9.91
CA ASN A 148 -3.85 -34.41 11.36
C ASN A 148 -3.31 -33.12 12.01
N VAL A 149 -2.15 -32.62 11.55
CA VAL A 149 -1.60 -31.34 11.95
C VAL A 149 -2.58 -30.21 11.68
N ILE A 150 -3.10 -30.11 10.46
CA ILE A 150 -3.98 -28.99 10.09
C ILE A 150 -5.33 -29.10 10.81
N GLU A 151 -5.88 -30.29 10.97
CA GLU A 151 -7.11 -30.48 11.74
C GLU A 151 -6.94 -30.09 13.22
N SER A 152 -5.76 -30.36 13.78
CA SER A 152 -5.46 -30.01 15.18
C SER A 152 -5.19 -28.50 15.40
N TYR A 153 -4.58 -27.84 14.42
CA TYR A 153 -4.13 -26.46 14.53
C TYR A 153 -4.93 -25.46 13.68
N LYS A 154 -6.01 -25.88 13.03
CA LYS A 154 -6.80 -25.09 12.08
C LYS A 154 -7.24 -23.71 12.58
N THR A 155 -7.43 -23.57 13.89
CA THR A 155 -7.85 -22.32 14.53
C THR A 155 -6.67 -21.40 14.87
N VAL A 156 -5.44 -21.93 14.91
CA VAL A 156 -4.24 -21.26 15.40
C VAL A 156 -3.13 -21.13 14.35
N LEU A 157 -3.41 -21.42 13.10
CA LEU A 157 -2.51 -21.22 11.96
C LEU A 157 -2.92 -19.96 11.16
N PRO A 158 -2.53 -18.75 11.58
CA PRO A 158 -2.92 -17.53 10.89
C PRO A 158 -2.30 -17.39 9.49
N ALA A 159 -1.13 -18.01 9.27
CA ALA A 159 -0.46 -18.01 7.97
C ALA A 159 0.31 -19.32 7.79
N SER A 160 0.11 -20.02 6.68
CA SER A 160 0.75 -21.30 6.40
C SER A 160 0.92 -21.56 4.90
N GLN A 161 1.90 -22.40 4.56
CA GLN A 161 2.17 -22.85 3.21
C GLN A 161 2.57 -24.32 3.21
N ILE A 162 2.07 -25.09 2.23
CA ILE A 162 2.58 -26.43 1.93
C ILE A 162 3.78 -26.28 1.00
N VAL A 163 4.91 -26.84 1.40
CA VAL A 163 6.16 -26.82 0.63
C VAL A 163 6.51 -28.27 0.26
N SER A 164 6.53 -28.57 -1.05
CA SER A 164 7.07 -29.84 -1.57
C SER A 164 8.59 -29.79 -1.62
N LEU A 165 9.25 -30.86 -1.20
CA LEU A 165 10.70 -31.03 -1.24
C LEU A 165 11.20 -31.73 -2.52
N ASP A 166 10.35 -31.91 -3.56
CA ASP A 166 10.76 -32.47 -4.84
C ASP A 166 11.91 -31.67 -5.49
N ASP A 167 11.85 -30.35 -5.37
CA ASP A 167 12.94 -29.42 -5.70
C ASP A 167 13.46 -28.81 -4.38
N LYS A 168 14.53 -29.42 -3.86
CA LYS A 168 15.09 -29.06 -2.56
C LYS A 168 15.53 -27.60 -2.47
N GLU A 169 16.09 -27.04 -3.53
CA GLU A 169 16.59 -25.67 -3.54
C GLU A 169 15.43 -24.67 -3.43
N LYS A 170 14.40 -24.84 -4.24
CA LYS A 170 13.18 -24.01 -4.18
C LYS A 170 12.44 -24.17 -2.87
N ALA A 171 12.37 -25.41 -2.35
CA ALA A 171 11.73 -25.67 -1.06
C ALA A 171 12.42 -24.94 0.09
N LEU A 172 13.74 -25.03 0.17
CA LEU A 172 14.52 -24.32 1.18
C LEU A 172 14.42 -22.81 1.02
N ASP A 173 14.42 -22.31 -0.20
CA ASP A 173 14.27 -20.87 -0.46
C ASP A 173 12.89 -20.37 0.03
N ALA A 174 11.83 -21.12 -0.21
CA ALA A 174 10.50 -20.83 0.32
C ALA A 174 10.48 -20.84 1.85
N ILE A 175 11.04 -21.87 2.49
CA ILE A 175 11.13 -21.98 3.95
C ILE A 175 11.93 -20.81 4.52
N PHE A 176 13.06 -20.45 3.90
CA PHE A 176 13.91 -19.34 4.37
C PHE A 176 13.23 -17.98 4.20
N MET A 177 12.30 -17.85 3.27
CA MET A 177 11.47 -16.66 3.12
C MET A 177 10.54 -16.46 4.31
N TRP A 178 9.88 -17.53 4.74
CA TRP A 178 9.04 -17.53 5.95
C TRP A 178 9.87 -17.26 7.20
N LEU A 179 11.05 -17.87 7.30
CA LEU A 179 11.97 -17.65 8.39
C LEU A 179 12.48 -16.20 8.44
N ALA A 180 12.84 -15.63 7.30
CA ALA A 180 13.26 -14.22 7.21
C ALA A 180 12.13 -13.25 7.62
N THR A 181 10.89 -13.58 7.24
CA THR A 181 9.71 -12.83 7.66
C THR A 181 9.56 -12.86 9.18
N TYR A 182 9.67 -14.03 9.79
CA TYR A 182 9.63 -14.17 11.24
C TYR A 182 10.78 -13.44 11.94
N ALA A 183 11.99 -13.59 11.43
CA ALA A 183 13.18 -12.90 11.97
C ALA A 183 13.04 -11.37 11.91
N LYS A 184 12.43 -10.85 10.83
CA LYS A 184 12.11 -9.42 10.71
C LYS A 184 11.09 -8.98 11.75
N MET A 185 9.99 -9.74 11.92
CA MET A 185 8.97 -9.48 12.95
C MET A 185 9.55 -9.44 14.36
N ARG A 186 10.48 -10.34 14.66
CA ARG A 186 11.15 -10.45 15.96
C ARG A 186 12.35 -9.52 16.11
N ALA A 187 12.61 -8.67 15.11
CA ALA A 187 13.76 -7.76 15.08
C ALA A 187 15.12 -8.45 15.39
N TRP A 188 15.29 -9.69 14.92
CA TRP A 188 16.50 -10.46 15.18
C TRP A 188 17.76 -9.80 14.63
N GLY A 189 18.85 -9.98 15.37
CA GLY A 189 20.19 -9.79 14.91
C GLY A 189 20.72 -8.37 14.88
N SER A 190 22.01 -8.30 14.61
CA SER A 190 22.79 -7.08 14.39
C SER A 190 22.49 -6.47 13.02
N ALA A 191 23.08 -5.31 12.73
CA ALA A 191 22.96 -4.65 11.43
C ALA A 191 23.40 -5.54 10.23
N ALA A 192 24.37 -6.43 10.41
CA ALA A 192 24.80 -7.37 9.37
C ALA A 192 23.73 -8.44 9.09
N GLN A 193 23.15 -8.99 10.16
CA GLN A 193 22.11 -10.01 10.09
C GLN A 193 20.79 -9.45 9.54
N LYS A 194 20.43 -8.22 9.90
CA LYS A 194 19.29 -7.51 9.31
C LYS A 194 19.45 -7.30 7.79
N ARG A 195 20.70 -7.11 7.31
CA ARG A 195 20.97 -7.06 5.87
C ARG A 195 20.77 -8.42 5.19
N ALA A 196 21.17 -9.52 5.84
CA ALA A 196 20.94 -10.87 5.32
C ALA A 196 19.44 -11.20 5.25
N ILE A 197 18.66 -10.81 6.27
CA ILE A 197 17.19 -10.93 6.27
C ILE A 197 16.59 -10.12 5.11
N ALA A 198 17.01 -8.86 4.94
CA ALA A 198 16.52 -8.01 3.86
C ALA A 198 16.84 -8.61 2.48
N ALA A 199 18.06 -9.10 2.26
CA ALA A 199 18.46 -9.75 1.02
C ALA A 199 17.63 -11.02 0.71
N GLN A 200 17.23 -11.79 1.73
CA GLN A 200 16.32 -12.91 1.53
C GLN A 200 14.91 -12.43 1.13
N LEU A 201 14.41 -11.39 1.78
CA LEU A 201 13.09 -10.82 1.49
C LEU A 201 13.02 -10.08 0.14
N GLU A 202 14.14 -9.58 -0.39
CA GLU A 202 14.22 -8.97 -1.72
C GLU A 202 13.93 -9.99 -2.85
N LYS A 203 14.09 -11.29 -2.59
CA LYS A 203 13.72 -12.36 -3.53
C LYS A 203 12.20 -12.53 -3.70
N LEU A 204 11.39 -11.95 -2.78
CA LEU A 204 9.94 -11.94 -2.95
C LEU A 204 9.56 -11.19 -4.23
N PRO A 205 8.54 -11.65 -4.97
CA PRO A 205 8.05 -10.93 -6.11
C PRO A 205 7.76 -9.48 -5.71
N GLN A 206 8.51 -8.55 -6.26
CA GLN A 206 8.17 -7.14 -6.13
C GLN A 206 7.05 -6.88 -7.12
N PRO A 207 5.97 -6.17 -6.72
CA PRO A 207 4.99 -5.73 -7.69
C PRO A 207 5.73 -4.86 -8.72
N GLU A 208 5.54 -5.16 -10.01
CA GLU A 208 6.02 -4.26 -11.06
C GLU A 208 5.47 -2.87 -10.78
N LEU A 209 6.35 -1.87 -10.83
CA LEU A 209 5.91 -0.49 -10.72
C LEU A 209 4.99 -0.22 -11.91
N PRO A 210 3.76 0.25 -11.68
CA PRO A 210 2.87 0.55 -12.77
C PRO A 210 3.49 1.65 -13.63
N ASP A 211 3.41 1.50 -14.93
CA ASP A 211 3.64 2.59 -15.86
C ASP A 211 2.40 3.49 -15.83
N ASP A 212 2.42 4.43 -14.88
CA ASP A 212 1.27 5.31 -14.59
C ASP A 212 0.80 6.03 -15.85
N GLU A 213 1.71 6.51 -16.69
CA GLU A 213 1.37 7.22 -17.92
C GLU A 213 0.63 6.33 -18.92
N LYS A 214 1.10 5.11 -19.10
CA LYS A 214 0.48 4.13 -20.00
C LYS A 214 -0.90 3.72 -19.51
N GLU A 215 -1.03 3.46 -18.23
CA GLU A 215 -2.31 3.08 -17.61
C GLU A 215 -3.33 4.22 -17.69
N ILE A 216 -2.93 5.46 -17.39
CA ILE A 216 -3.80 6.63 -17.46
C ILE A 216 -4.21 6.92 -18.91
N ASN A 217 -3.29 6.82 -19.88
CA ASN A 217 -3.63 6.96 -21.29
C ASN A 217 -4.67 5.93 -21.75
N LYS A 218 -4.52 4.66 -21.33
CA LYS A 218 -5.50 3.60 -21.59
C LYS A 218 -6.87 3.93 -20.99
N LEU A 219 -6.89 4.46 -19.76
CA LEU A 219 -8.14 4.92 -19.13
C LEU A 219 -8.77 6.08 -19.88
N LEU A 220 -7.99 7.06 -20.33
CA LEU A 220 -8.48 8.18 -21.15
C LEU A 220 -9.05 7.71 -22.49
N ASP A 221 -8.48 6.67 -23.11
CA ASP A 221 -9.00 6.11 -24.36
C ASP A 221 -10.33 5.39 -24.16
N THR A 222 -10.51 4.70 -23.03
CA THR A 222 -11.71 3.88 -22.77
C THR A 222 -12.78 4.62 -21.98
N ARG A 223 -12.42 5.53 -21.09
CA ARG A 223 -13.33 6.22 -20.13
C ARG A 223 -13.45 7.71 -20.39
N LYS A 224 -12.55 8.32 -21.14
CA LYS A 224 -12.46 9.76 -21.47
C LYS A 224 -12.17 10.68 -20.28
N TYR A 225 -12.71 10.40 -19.11
CA TYR A 225 -12.62 11.25 -17.92
C TYR A 225 -11.93 10.49 -16.78
N VAL A 226 -10.84 11.03 -16.27
CA VAL A 226 -10.01 10.38 -15.25
C VAL A 226 -9.72 11.34 -14.10
N VAL A 227 -9.85 10.88 -12.86
CA VAL A 227 -9.36 11.59 -11.67
C VAL A 227 -8.07 10.92 -11.21
N LEU A 228 -7.00 11.69 -11.16
CA LEU A 228 -5.74 11.30 -10.53
C LEU A 228 -5.79 11.68 -9.06
N GLN A 229 -5.90 10.70 -8.19
CA GLN A 229 -5.89 10.92 -6.76
C GLN A 229 -4.59 10.42 -6.12
N GLY A 230 -4.22 10.96 -4.97
CA GLY A 230 -3.02 10.51 -4.23
C GLY A 230 -2.58 11.53 -3.18
N ALA A 231 -1.63 11.13 -2.34
CA ALA A 231 -1.04 11.98 -1.32
C ALA A 231 -0.36 13.23 -1.90
N PRO A 232 -0.11 14.25 -1.08
CA PRO A 232 0.74 15.37 -1.48
C PRO A 232 2.10 14.87 -1.98
N GLY A 233 2.59 15.49 -3.06
CA GLY A 233 3.91 15.17 -3.59
C GLY A 233 4.03 13.88 -4.42
N THR A 234 2.93 13.22 -4.78
CA THR A 234 2.93 12.04 -5.68
C THR A 234 3.04 12.38 -7.16
N GLY A 235 3.06 13.67 -7.52
CA GLY A 235 3.24 14.10 -8.90
C GLY A 235 1.97 14.15 -9.75
N LYS A 236 0.77 14.25 -9.17
CA LYS A 236 -0.51 14.26 -9.88
C LYS A 236 -0.56 15.28 -11.02
N THR A 237 -0.31 16.55 -10.69
CA THR A 237 -0.32 17.64 -11.68
C THR A 237 0.81 17.48 -12.70
N TYR A 238 1.99 17.04 -12.26
CA TYR A 238 3.10 16.75 -13.16
C TYR A 238 2.74 15.66 -14.18
N THR A 239 2.15 14.56 -13.74
CA THR A 239 1.70 13.46 -14.61
C THR A 239 0.61 13.93 -15.59
N ALA A 240 -0.34 14.75 -15.12
CA ALA A 240 -1.36 15.32 -15.99
C ALA A 240 -0.75 16.20 -17.08
N LEU A 241 0.22 17.06 -16.75
CA LEU A 241 0.92 17.92 -17.72
C LEU A 241 1.79 17.13 -18.69
N LYS A 242 2.44 16.05 -18.23
CA LYS A 242 3.22 15.17 -19.10
C LYS A 242 2.34 14.42 -20.10
N ILE A 243 1.18 13.94 -19.66
CA ILE A 243 0.19 13.34 -20.57
C ILE A 243 -0.35 14.37 -21.58
N ALA A 244 -0.46 15.63 -21.17
CA ALA A 244 -0.92 16.73 -22.02
C ALA A 244 -0.05 16.96 -23.26
N GLU A 245 1.22 16.56 -23.24
CA GLU A 245 2.13 16.64 -24.40
C GLU A 245 1.65 15.80 -25.61
N ASN A 246 0.75 14.83 -25.37
CA ASN A 246 0.16 13.99 -26.44
C ASN A 246 -1.12 14.57 -27.05
N PHE A 247 -1.49 15.80 -26.70
CA PHE A 247 -2.72 16.46 -27.16
C PHE A 247 -2.41 17.71 -27.98
N ASP A 248 -3.22 17.98 -29.00
CA ASP A 248 -3.03 19.13 -29.88
C ASP A 248 -3.38 20.44 -29.18
N LYS A 249 -4.35 20.41 -28.26
CA LYS A 249 -4.78 21.55 -27.46
C LYS A 249 -5.06 21.17 -26.02
N VAL A 250 -4.56 21.97 -25.09
CA VAL A 250 -4.77 21.80 -23.64
C VAL A 250 -5.44 23.03 -23.05
N PHE A 251 -6.46 22.79 -22.26
CA PHE A 251 -7.08 23.78 -21.39
C PHE A 251 -6.80 23.39 -19.93
N PHE A 252 -6.47 24.36 -19.09
CA PHE A 252 -6.10 24.14 -17.70
C PHE A 252 -6.89 25.08 -16.79
N GLU A 253 -7.46 24.54 -15.72
CA GLU A 253 -8.12 25.30 -14.66
C GLU A 253 -7.78 24.70 -13.31
N GLN A 254 -7.39 25.53 -12.35
CA GLN A 254 -7.18 25.12 -10.98
C GLN A 254 -8.38 25.55 -10.13
N PHE A 255 -9.03 24.59 -9.48
CA PHE A 255 -10.15 24.91 -8.59
C PHE A 255 -9.66 25.43 -7.23
N HIS A 256 -10.40 26.34 -6.68
CA HIS A 256 -10.24 26.89 -5.33
C HIS A 256 -11.61 27.10 -4.67
N ALA A 257 -11.63 27.41 -3.38
CA ALA A 257 -12.88 27.44 -2.59
C ALA A 257 -13.97 28.37 -3.16
N GLU A 258 -13.58 29.42 -3.85
CA GLU A 258 -14.49 30.40 -4.44
C GLU A 258 -14.88 30.06 -5.89
N THR A 259 -14.28 29.05 -6.51
CA THR A 259 -14.62 28.67 -7.89
C THR A 259 -16.09 28.27 -7.99
N ASN A 260 -16.78 28.86 -8.89
CA ASN A 260 -18.22 28.66 -9.10
C ASN A 260 -18.56 28.41 -10.59
N TYR A 261 -19.84 28.20 -10.89
CA TYR A 261 -20.32 27.91 -12.24
C TYR A 261 -19.92 29.01 -13.24
N SER A 262 -19.99 30.29 -12.83
CA SER A 262 -19.67 31.43 -13.71
C SER A 262 -18.19 31.49 -14.08
N ASP A 263 -17.32 30.97 -13.22
CA ASP A 263 -15.87 30.92 -13.47
C ASP A 263 -15.52 29.78 -14.41
N PHE A 264 -16.12 28.63 -14.20
CA PHE A 264 -15.76 27.41 -14.93
C PHE A 264 -16.55 27.22 -16.23
N VAL A 265 -17.84 27.53 -16.22
CA VAL A 265 -18.74 27.29 -17.35
C VAL A 265 -19.08 28.58 -18.08
N TYR A 266 -19.98 29.36 -17.50
CA TYR A 266 -20.44 30.59 -18.14
C TYR A 266 -21.09 31.51 -17.12
N GLY A 267 -20.85 32.82 -17.26
CA GLY A 267 -21.41 33.82 -16.37
C GLY A 267 -21.50 35.20 -17.00
N LEU A 268 -21.89 36.17 -16.17
CA LEU A 268 -21.88 37.58 -16.50
C LEU A 268 -20.95 38.30 -15.54
N GLU A 269 -20.13 39.21 -16.06
CA GLU A 269 -19.28 40.06 -15.23
C GLU A 269 -19.52 41.55 -15.58
N PRO A 270 -19.32 42.45 -14.62
CA PRO A 270 -19.44 43.90 -14.91
C PRO A 270 -18.44 44.34 -15.98
N ASP A 271 -18.90 45.07 -16.95
CA ASP A 271 -18.03 45.67 -17.98
C ASP A 271 -17.39 46.95 -17.44
N THR A 272 -16.15 46.82 -16.98
CA THR A 272 -15.36 47.95 -16.42
C THR A 272 -14.63 48.74 -17.51
N THR A 273 -14.74 48.38 -18.77
CA THR A 273 -14.01 49.01 -19.88
C THR A 273 -14.69 50.29 -20.39
N GLN A 274 -15.93 50.54 -20.01
CA GLN A 274 -16.71 51.67 -20.46
C GLN A 274 -16.95 52.70 -19.32
N THR A 275 -16.72 53.95 -19.61
CA THR A 275 -16.91 55.11 -18.71
C THR A 275 -18.38 55.55 -18.58
N SER A 276 -19.35 54.69 -18.89
CA SER A 276 -20.78 55.02 -18.82
C SER A 276 -21.28 54.91 -17.37
N THR A 277 -22.16 55.81 -16.97
CA THR A 277 -22.84 55.84 -15.66
C THR A 277 -23.84 54.65 -15.49
N GLN A 278 -24.05 53.82 -16.48
CA GLN A 278 -24.92 52.64 -16.42
C GLN A 278 -24.07 51.39 -16.28
N LEU A 279 -24.39 50.54 -15.28
CA LEU A 279 -23.79 49.27 -15.06
C LEU A 279 -24.14 48.36 -16.27
N ARG A 280 -23.13 47.96 -17.04
CA ARG A 280 -23.27 47.00 -18.13
C ARG A 280 -22.59 45.71 -17.77
N PHE A 281 -23.11 44.60 -18.24
CA PHE A 281 -22.55 43.27 -18.04
C PHE A 281 -22.07 42.75 -19.39
N LYS A 282 -20.96 42.05 -19.38
CA LYS A 282 -20.47 41.29 -20.53
C LYS A 282 -20.41 39.80 -20.16
N ALA A 283 -20.44 38.96 -21.18
CA ALA A 283 -20.31 37.52 -21.02
C ALA A 283 -18.93 37.16 -20.50
N LYS A 284 -18.89 36.24 -19.52
CA LYS A 284 -17.69 35.58 -19.05
C LYS A 284 -17.70 34.13 -19.48
N GLU A 285 -16.93 33.81 -20.54
CA GLU A 285 -16.76 32.45 -21.02
C GLU A 285 -15.78 31.69 -20.10
N GLY A 286 -16.29 30.73 -19.31
CA GLY A 286 -15.46 29.86 -18.48
C GLY A 286 -14.65 28.85 -19.29
N VAL A 287 -13.72 28.15 -18.63
CA VAL A 287 -12.80 27.24 -19.30
C VAL A 287 -13.53 26.09 -19.98
N LEU A 288 -14.54 25.51 -19.35
CA LEU A 288 -15.33 24.42 -19.96
C LEU A 288 -16.04 24.89 -21.23
N TYR A 289 -16.68 26.05 -21.20
CA TYR A 289 -17.37 26.60 -22.38
C TYR A 289 -16.38 26.84 -23.52
N ARG A 290 -15.25 27.49 -23.27
CA ARG A 290 -14.19 27.71 -24.29
C ARG A 290 -13.65 26.38 -24.84
N THR A 291 -13.48 25.37 -23.99
CA THR A 291 -13.04 24.03 -24.41
C THR A 291 -14.05 23.40 -25.38
N ILE A 292 -15.34 23.47 -25.04
CA ILE A 292 -16.40 22.90 -25.88
C ILE A 292 -16.48 23.63 -27.24
N LYS A 293 -16.48 24.96 -27.23
CA LYS A 293 -16.53 25.78 -28.44
C LYS A 293 -15.36 25.48 -29.38
N TYR A 294 -14.14 25.46 -28.82
CA TYR A 294 -12.94 25.10 -29.56
C TYR A 294 -13.04 23.69 -30.17
N ALA A 295 -13.54 22.72 -29.39
CA ALA A 295 -13.66 21.33 -29.83
C ALA A 295 -14.68 21.16 -30.98
N GLN A 296 -15.75 21.95 -31.01
CA GLN A 296 -16.70 21.92 -32.07
C GLN A 296 -16.14 22.50 -33.38
N GLU A 297 -15.27 23.51 -33.30
CA GLU A 297 -14.60 24.14 -34.42
C GLU A 297 -13.44 23.27 -34.96
N HIS A 298 -12.75 22.48 -34.06
CA HIS A 298 -11.55 21.71 -34.36
C HIS A 298 -11.77 20.20 -34.14
N LYS A 299 -12.69 19.60 -34.87
CA LYS A 299 -13.17 18.22 -34.69
C LYS A 299 -12.09 17.13 -34.85
N GLN A 300 -10.98 17.42 -35.51
CA GLN A 300 -9.91 16.46 -35.78
C GLN A 300 -8.81 16.53 -34.71
N GLU A 301 -8.78 17.57 -33.90
CA GLU A 301 -7.78 17.77 -32.87
C GLU A 301 -8.16 17.02 -31.59
N LYS A 302 -7.13 16.48 -30.90
CA LYS A 302 -7.28 15.88 -29.57
C LYS A 302 -7.15 16.96 -28.52
N ILE A 303 -8.16 17.14 -27.71
CA ILE A 303 -8.25 18.21 -26.73
C ILE A 303 -8.24 17.61 -25.33
N LEU A 304 -7.41 18.15 -24.44
CA LEU A 304 -7.37 17.81 -23.04
C LEU A 304 -7.83 18.99 -22.19
N LEU A 305 -8.79 18.74 -21.30
CA LEU A 305 -9.14 19.65 -20.21
C LEU A 305 -8.53 19.10 -18.92
N ILE A 306 -7.68 19.87 -18.28
CA ILE A 306 -7.11 19.57 -16.95
C ILE A 306 -7.84 20.42 -15.90
N ILE A 307 -8.38 19.75 -14.87
CA ILE A 307 -9.00 20.37 -13.70
C ILE A 307 -8.14 20.03 -12.50
N ASP A 308 -7.29 20.96 -12.08
CA ASP A 308 -6.40 20.74 -10.95
C ASP A 308 -7.11 21.02 -9.63
N GLU A 309 -6.85 20.20 -8.60
CA GLU A 309 -7.45 20.29 -7.25
C GLU A 309 -8.99 20.32 -7.25
N ILE A 310 -9.60 19.37 -7.97
CA ILE A 310 -11.06 19.33 -8.22
C ILE A 310 -11.89 19.34 -6.92
N ASN A 311 -11.37 18.80 -5.81
CA ASN A 311 -12.05 18.74 -4.52
C ASN A 311 -11.99 20.05 -3.72
N ARG A 312 -11.26 21.09 -4.18
CA ARG A 312 -11.20 22.37 -3.49
C ARG A 312 -12.41 23.26 -3.72
N ALA A 313 -13.20 22.99 -4.75
CA ALA A 313 -14.45 23.70 -5.01
C ALA A 313 -15.68 22.86 -4.60
N ASN A 314 -16.80 23.53 -4.37
CA ASN A 314 -18.09 22.85 -4.22
C ASN A 314 -18.56 22.36 -5.61
N LEU A 315 -18.30 21.08 -5.89
CA LEU A 315 -18.55 20.47 -7.20
C LEU A 315 -20.02 20.51 -7.62
N SER A 316 -20.95 20.42 -6.69
CA SER A 316 -22.37 20.52 -6.99
C SER A 316 -22.75 21.92 -7.48
N ASN A 317 -22.10 22.97 -6.97
CA ASN A 317 -22.31 24.33 -7.42
C ASN A 317 -21.62 24.61 -8.77
N VAL A 318 -20.42 24.08 -8.97
CA VAL A 318 -19.61 24.32 -10.19
C VAL A 318 -20.13 23.50 -11.37
N LEU A 319 -20.37 22.21 -11.16
CA LEU A 319 -20.69 21.25 -12.21
C LEU A 319 -22.17 20.87 -12.27
N GLY A 320 -22.96 21.11 -11.21
CA GLY A 320 -24.34 20.61 -11.10
C GLY A 320 -25.17 20.75 -12.37
N PRO A 321 -25.27 21.94 -12.98
CA PRO A 321 -26.03 22.15 -14.21
C PRO A 321 -25.50 21.39 -15.43
N VAL A 322 -24.19 21.10 -15.48
CA VAL A 322 -23.48 20.47 -16.61
C VAL A 322 -23.01 19.06 -16.34
N PHE A 323 -23.36 18.49 -15.21
CA PHE A 323 -22.92 17.16 -14.79
C PHE A 323 -23.25 16.06 -15.80
N TYR A 324 -24.37 16.18 -16.50
CA TYR A 324 -24.81 15.22 -17.50
C TYR A 324 -23.89 15.18 -18.73
N LEU A 325 -23.15 16.24 -19.00
CA LEU A 325 -22.22 16.27 -20.13
C LEU A 325 -21.04 15.29 -19.95
N PHE A 326 -20.73 14.92 -18.69
CA PHE A 326 -19.67 13.96 -18.36
C PHE A 326 -20.12 12.49 -18.37
N GLU A 327 -21.31 12.20 -18.92
CA GLU A 327 -21.76 10.83 -19.09
C GLU A 327 -21.11 10.21 -20.33
N TYR A 328 -20.17 9.25 -20.13
CA TYR A 328 -19.48 8.58 -21.23
C TYR A 328 -20.21 7.31 -21.71
N GLN A 329 -21.11 6.75 -20.89
CA GLN A 329 -21.95 5.63 -21.28
C GLN A 329 -23.19 6.17 -21.97
N SER A 330 -23.46 5.73 -23.19
CA SER A 330 -24.68 6.04 -23.93
C SER A 330 -25.88 5.40 -23.23
N GLY A 331 -26.44 6.11 -22.27
CA GLY A 331 -27.68 5.73 -21.61
C GLY A 331 -28.90 6.02 -22.49
N THR A 332 -29.99 5.37 -22.19
CA THR A 332 -31.28 5.52 -22.86
C THR A 332 -31.95 6.89 -22.68
N ARG A 333 -31.46 7.73 -21.80
CA ARG A 333 -31.97 9.08 -21.55
C ARG A 333 -31.08 10.13 -22.22
N LYS A 334 -31.62 10.74 -23.26
CA LYS A 334 -31.04 11.94 -23.90
C LYS A 334 -31.51 13.17 -23.12
N VAL A 335 -30.66 13.64 -22.20
CA VAL A 335 -30.88 14.90 -21.51
C VAL A 335 -30.04 15.96 -22.21
N LYS A 336 -30.71 16.91 -22.84
CA LYS A 336 -30.03 18.07 -23.42
C LYS A 336 -29.76 19.09 -22.33
N THR A 337 -28.50 19.49 -22.22
CA THR A 337 -28.08 20.58 -21.36
C THR A 337 -27.79 21.80 -22.18
N LYS A 338 -28.45 22.90 -21.87
CA LYS A 338 -28.19 24.17 -22.51
C LYS A 338 -27.15 24.94 -21.75
N VAL A 339 -26.05 25.28 -22.42
CA VAL A 339 -25.01 26.15 -21.89
C VAL A 339 -24.96 27.33 -22.85
N GLU A 340 -25.58 28.40 -22.48
CA GLU A 340 -25.82 29.61 -23.30
C GLU A 340 -26.46 29.27 -24.67
N ASP A 341 -25.73 29.47 -25.76
CA ASP A 341 -26.12 29.14 -27.11
C ASP A 341 -25.84 27.68 -27.53
N LEU A 342 -25.12 26.93 -26.68
CA LEU A 342 -24.79 25.53 -26.95
C LEU A 342 -25.82 24.59 -26.32
N GLU A 343 -26.43 23.74 -27.14
CA GLU A 343 -27.31 22.66 -26.71
C GLU A 343 -26.59 21.33 -26.91
N LEU A 344 -26.22 20.65 -25.79
CA LEU A 344 -25.37 19.47 -25.79
C LEU A 344 -26.01 18.32 -25.04
N GLU A 345 -25.90 17.10 -25.57
CA GLU A 345 -26.26 15.87 -24.89
C GLU A 345 -25.04 15.26 -24.12
N LYS A 346 -23.85 15.51 -24.62
CA LYS A 346 -22.55 15.07 -24.05
C LYS A 346 -21.44 16.02 -24.47
N LEU A 347 -20.30 15.93 -23.81
CA LEU A 347 -19.08 16.60 -24.28
C LEU A 347 -18.69 16.09 -25.70
N PRO A 348 -18.14 16.94 -26.56
CA PRO A 348 -17.57 16.52 -27.83
C PRO A 348 -16.63 15.33 -27.70
N ASP A 349 -16.64 14.41 -28.66
CA ASP A 349 -15.91 13.14 -28.57
C ASP A 349 -14.39 13.30 -28.58
N ASN A 350 -13.88 14.42 -29.08
CA ASN A 350 -12.48 14.77 -29.13
C ASN A 350 -11.96 15.44 -27.83
N ILE A 351 -12.82 15.62 -26.80
CA ILE A 351 -12.42 16.12 -25.49
C ILE A 351 -12.15 14.94 -24.55
N LYS A 352 -10.99 14.93 -23.90
CA LYS A 352 -10.68 14.11 -22.73
C LYS A 352 -10.46 15.02 -21.52
N VAL A 353 -10.71 14.49 -20.31
CA VAL A 353 -10.58 15.27 -19.07
C VAL A 353 -9.70 14.52 -18.08
N ILE A 354 -8.73 15.21 -17.54
CA ILE A 354 -7.99 14.78 -16.35
C ILE A 354 -8.31 15.75 -15.21
N ALA A 355 -8.76 15.21 -14.09
CA ALA A 355 -8.85 15.99 -12.86
C ALA A 355 -7.80 15.47 -11.87
N THR A 356 -7.26 16.35 -11.00
CA THR A 356 -6.40 15.94 -9.90
C THR A 356 -7.10 16.14 -8.56
N MET A 357 -6.80 15.28 -7.59
CA MET A 357 -7.37 15.35 -6.25
C MET A 357 -6.34 14.94 -5.21
N ASN A 358 -6.19 15.77 -4.17
CA ASN A 358 -5.37 15.43 -3.02
C ASN A 358 -6.17 14.57 -2.03
N THR A 359 -5.65 13.39 -1.67
CA THR A 359 -6.31 12.47 -0.72
C THR A 359 -6.15 12.88 0.73
N ALA A 360 -5.15 13.71 1.06
CA ALA A 360 -4.93 14.18 2.42
C ALA A 360 -5.92 15.28 2.83
N ASP A 361 -6.42 16.07 1.88
CA ASP A 361 -7.33 17.18 2.13
C ASP A 361 -8.78 16.71 2.34
N ARG A 362 -9.03 15.97 3.43
CA ARG A 362 -10.38 15.44 3.76
C ARG A 362 -11.36 16.48 4.29
N SER A 363 -10.88 17.64 4.73
CA SER A 363 -11.71 18.77 5.15
C SER A 363 -12.46 19.46 4.00
N LEU A 364 -12.08 19.14 2.77
CA LEU A 364 -12.67 19.67 1.56
C LEU A 364 -13.81 18.77 1.07
N ALA A 365 -14.71 19.33 0.27
CA ALA A 365 -15.98 18.74 -0.13
C ALA A 365 -15.92 17.22 -0.40
N VAL A 366 -16.80 16.48 0.27
CA VAL A 366 -17.04 15.06 -0.01
C VAL A 366 -17.35 14.92 -1.50
N VAL A 367 -16.50 14.21 -2.21
CA VAL A 367 -16.72 13.95 -3.64
C VAL A 367 -18.02 13.16 -3.80
N ASP A 368 -19.00 13.81 -4.40
CA ASP A 368 -20.33 13.24 -4.64
C ASP A 368 -20.22 11.90 -5.40
N PHE A 369 -21.06 10.94 -5.01
CA PHE A 369 -21.20 9.66 -5.72
C PHE A 369 -21.51 9.84 -7.21
N ALA A 370 -22.15 10.96 -7.59
CA ALA A 370 -22.43 11.31 -8.97
C ALA A 370 -21.13 11.52 -9.79
N LEU A 371 -20.10 12.15 -9.20
CA LEU A 371 -18.79 12.27 -9.84
C LEU A 371 -18.08 10.92 -9.92
N ARG A 372 -18.16 10.13 -8.86
CA ARG A 372 -17.47 8.83 -8.79
C ARG A 372 -17.87 7.89 -9.93
N ARG A 373 -19.13 7.89 -10.35
CA ARG A 373 -19.60 7.02 -11.44
C ARG A 373 -19.23 7.52 -12.84
N ARG A 374 -18.91 8.81 -12.99
CA ARG A 374 -18.62 9.43 -14.30
C ARG A 374 -17.16 9.47 -14.67
N PHE A 375 -16.30 9.44 -13.66
CA PHE A 375 -14.86 9.45 -13.83
C PHE A 375 -14.27 8.08 -13.49
N ALA A 376 -13.24 7.68 -14.20
CA ALA A 376 -12.35 6.62 -13.77
C ALA A 376 -11.38 7.19 -12.72
N TRP A 377 -11.11 6.42 -11.69
CA TRP A 377 -10.27 6.86 -10.56
C TRP A 377 -8.95 6.12 -10.60
N TYR A 378 -7.86 6.86 -10.71
CA TYR A 378 -6.52 6.32 -10.71
C TYR A 378 -5.73 6.85 -9.52
N THR A 379 -5.18 5.95 -8.71
CA THR A 379 -4.42 6.34 -7.52
C THR A 379 -2.93 6.32 -7.82
N LEU A 380 -2.32 7.51 -7.86
CA LEU A 380 -0.88 7.68 -7.91
C LEU A 380 -0.30 7.41 -6.53
N ARG A 381 0.51 6.35 -6.42
CA ARG A 381 1.16 5.94 -5.19
C ARG A 381 2.60 6.47 -5.16
N PRO A 382 3.13 6.78 -3.96
CA PRO A 382 4.54 7.08 -3.82
C PRO A 382 5.41 5.92 -4.31
N HIS A 383 6.43 6.22 -5.09
CA HIS A 383 7.40 5.25 -5.58
C HIS A 383 8.77 5.89 -5.80
N GLU A 384 9.81 5.07 -5.92
CA GLU A 384 11.15 5.54 -6.28
C GLU A 384 11.17 6.07 -7.71
N ILE A 385 11.80 7.22 -7.91
CA ILE A 385 11.90 7.84 -9.24
C ILE A 385 13.35 8.11 -9.60
N LYS A 386 13.62 8.14 -10.91
CA LYS A 386 14.87 8.66 -11.46
C LYS A 386 14.72 10.17 -11.62
N VAL A 387 15.71 10.91 -11.17
CA VAL A 387 15.75 12.37 -11.24
C VAL A 387 16.89 12.83 -12.18
N GLY A 388 16.84 14.07 -12.62
CA GLY A 388 17.88 14.66 -13.48
C GLY A 388 19.25 14.73 -12.79
N GLU A 389 20.28 15.10 -13.55
CA GLU A 389 21.69 15.03 -13.10
C GLU A 389 22.01 15.94 -11.90
N ASP A 390 21.31 17.05 -11.75
CA ASP A 390 21.53 18.04 -10.68
C ASP A 390 20.80 17.69 -9.38
N LYS A 391 19.89 16.71 -9.41
CA LYS A 391 19.06 16.29 -8.29
C LYS A 391 19.35 14.88 -7.83
N VAL A 392 18.98 14.59 -6.59
CA VAL A 392 19.11 13.25 -5.98
C VAL A 392 17.81 12.87 -5.30
N PHE A 393 17.37 11.64 -5.53
CA PHE A 393 16.30 11.03 -4.76
C PHE A 393 16.88 10.40 -3.49
N MET A 394 16.44 10.85 -2.32
CA MET A 394 16.91 10.40 -1.00
C MET A 394 16.30 9.07 -0.60
N LYS A 395 16.62 8.02 -1.37
CA LYS A 395 16.08 6.65 -1.25
C LYS A 395 16.07 6.12 0.18
N LYS A 396 17.15 6.33 0.95
CA LYS A 396 17.22 5.84 2.34
C LYS A 396 16.11 6.42 3.22
N VAL A 397 15.92 7.73 3.16
CA VAL A 397 14.90 8.42 3.97
C VAL A 397 13.49 8.06 3.48
N TYR A 398 13.30 8.03 2.16
CA TYR A 398 12.04 7.57 1.55
C TYR A 398 11.65 6.16 2.04
N ASN A 399 12.59 5.20 2.01
CA ASN A 399 12.31 3.83 2.44
C ASN A 399 11.99 3.75 3.93
N GLN A 400 12.63 4.56 4.78
CA GLN A 400 12.29 4.63 6.20
C GLN A 400 10.85 5.10 6.44
N PHE A 401 10.39 6.11 5.70
CA PHE A 401 8.98 6.52 5.71
C PHE A 401 8.06 5.43 5.18
N ALA A 402 8.39 4.85 4.04
CA ALA A 402 7.61 3.79 3.42
C ALA A 402 7.47 2.56 4.33
N ASP A 403 8.53 2.18 5.05
CA ASP A 403 8.50 1.08 6.01
C ASP A 403 7.54 1.37 7.18
N ILE A 404 7.55 2.59 7.74
CA ILE A 404 6.61 2.98 8.81
C ILE A 404 5.17 2.93 8.30
N PHE A 405 4.88 3.50 7.12
CA PHE A 405 3.54 3.42 6.54
C PHE A 405 3.13 1.99 6.23
N PHE A 406 4.03 1.18 5.68
CA PHE A 406 3.76 -0.24 5.41
C PHE A 406 3.40 -1.01 6.68
N GLU A 407 4.07 -0.73 7.79
CA GLU A 407 3.90 -1.45 9.05
C GLU A 407 2.62 -1.03 9.80
N TYR A 408 2.38 0.28 9.91
CA TYR A 408 1.37 0.83 10.82
C TYR A 408 0.10 1.32 10.14
N ALA A 409 0.17 1.79 8.89
CA ALA A 409 -0.97 2.40 8.22
C ALA A 409 -2.05 1.37 7.88
N THR A 410 -3.31 1.71 8.07
CA THR A 410 -4.45 1.00 7.48
C THR A 410 -4.40 1.11 5.95
N ASP A 411 -5.25 0.36 5.24
CA ASP A 411 -5.30 0.45 3.78
C ASP A 411 -5.76 1.84 3.29
N GLU A 412 -6.57 2.54 4.09
CA GLU A 412 -6.97 3.92 3.82
C GLU A 412 -5.82 4.90 4.11
N GLU A 413 -5.13 4.73 5.24
CA GLU A 413 -4.02 5.58 5.66
C GLU A 413 -2.79 5.45 4.74
N LEU A 414 -2.63 4.36 3.99
CA LEU A 414 -1.60 4.25 2.96
C LEU A 414 -1.70 5.36 1.90
N ASN A 415 -2.90 5.89 1.67
CA ASN A 415 -3.12 7.01 0.76
C ASN A 415 -2.65 8.36 1.32
N LEU A 416 -2.16 8.39 2.57
CA LEU A 416 -1.56 9.57 3.21
C LEU A 416 -0.03 9.57 3.13
N GLN A 417 0.60 8.48 2.65
CA GLN A 417 2.06 8.41 2.56
C GLN A 417 2.61 9.54 1.68
N PRO A 418 3.52 10.40 2.21
CA PRO A 418 4.11 11.50 1.45
C PRO A 418 4.74 11.03 0.15
N GLY A 419 4.46 11.76 -0.93
CA GLY A 419 4.93 11.42 -2.26
C GLY A 419 6.43 11.65 -2.46
N GLN A 420 6.92 11.15 -3.57
CA GLN A 420 8.35 11.17 -3.92
C GLN A 420 8.96 12.59 -4.00
N SER A 421 8.16 13.62 -4.25
CA SER A 421 8.68 15.01 -4.37
C SER A 421 9.31 15.54 -3.08
N TYR A 422 8.87 15.07 -1.92
CA TYR A 422 9.46 15.44 -0.63
C TYR A 422 10.90 14.92 -0.45
N PHE A 423 11.30 13.93 -1.22
CA PHE A 423 12.58 13.24 -1.10
C PHE A 423 13.55 13.56 -2.26
N ILE A 424 13.21 14.54 -3.09
CA ILE A 424 14.06 15.01 -4.19
C ILE A 424 14.75 16.29 -3.71
N VAL A 425 16.08 16.27 -3.68
CA VAL A 425 16.91 17.37 -3.21
C VAL A 425 18.01 17.70 -4.21
N GLU A 426 18.61 18.89 -4.11
CA GLU A 426 19.75 19.28 -4.92
C GLU A 426 21.00 18.47 -4.54
N LYS A 427 21.75 18.03 -5.54
CA LYS A 427 22.92 17.16 -5.35
C LYS A 427 24.02 17.83 -4.52
N ALA A 428 24.15 19.14 -4.61
CA ALA A 428 25.22 19.91 -3.98
C ALA A 428 25.16 19.91 -2.44
N ASN A 429 23.95 19.95 -1.86
CA ASN A 429 23.72 20.05 -0.42
C ASN A 429 22.68 19.04 0.10
N LYS A 430 22.59 17.90 -0.56
CA LYS A 430 21.53 16.88 -0.38
C LYS A 430 21.20 16.52 1.07
N ASN A 431 22.20 16.39 1.94
CA ASN A 431 21.97 15.96 3.33
C ASN A 431 21.39 17.09 4.18
N GLU A 432 21.80 18.33 3.95
CA GLU A 432 21.34 19.49 4.68
C GLU A 432 19.91 19.86 4.25
N GLU A 433 19.67 19.93 2.94
CA GLU A 433 18.36 20.16 2.37
C GLU A 433 17.35 19.07 2.80
N MET A 434 17.75 17.79 2.80
CA MET A 434 16.86 16.73 3.27
C MET A 434 16.49 16.88 4.74
N LYS A 435 17.44 17.29 5.60
CA LYS A 435 17.15 17.58 7.00
C LYS A 435 16.17 18.75 7.17
N GLU A 436 16.35 19.80 6.38
CA GLU A 436 15.43 20.94 6.38
C GLU A 436 14.04 20.51 5.94
N ARG A 437 13.89 19.76 4.86
CA ARG A 437 12.60 19.21 4.42
C ARG A 437 11.96 18.30 5.47
N MET A 438 12.76 17.46 6.13
CA MET A 438 12.25 16.64 7.22
C MET A 438 11.70 17.49 8.37
N VAL A 439 12.37 18.58 8.73
CA VAL A 439 11.97 19.44 9.87
C VAL A 439 10.81 20.35 9.51
N TYR A 440 10.83 20.96 8.33
CA TYR A 440 9.90 22.05 7.99
C TYR A 440 8.73 21.61 7.09
N GLU A 441 8.81 20.45 6.45
CA GLU A 441 7.75 19.95 5.59
C GLU A 441 7.16 18.62 6.11
N LEU A 442 7.99 17.58 6.28
CA LEU A 442 7.52 16.25 6.65
C LEU A 442 7.08 16.14 8.11
N MET A 443 7.83 16.72 9.03
CA MET A 443 7.46 16.68 10.47
C MET A 443 6.14 17.40 10.76
N PRO A 444 5.89 18.63 10.25
CA PRO A 444 4.58 19.25 10.37
C PRO A 444 3.45 18.43 9.77
N LEU A 445 3.66 17.87 8.58
CA LEU A 445 2.66 17.01 7.91
C LEU A 445 2.30 15.77 8.75
N ILE A 446 3.30 15.08 9.29
CA ILE A 446 3.06 13.92 10.16
C ILE A 446 2.39 14.33 11.48
N LYS A 447 2.75 15.47 12.05
CA LYS A 447 2.06 16.01 13.25
C LYS A 447 0.58 16.27 12.98
N GLU A 448 0.24 16.79 11.82
CA GLU A 448 -1.15 17.03 11.40
C GLU A 448 -1.90 15.71 11.28
N TYR A 449 -1.34 14.70 10.61
CA TYR A 449 -1.96 13.37 10.54
C TYR A 449 -2.22 12.76 11.92
N LEU A 450 -1.25 12.84 12.82
CA LEU A 450 -1.40 12.34 14.19
C LEU A 450 -2.45 13.13 14.99
N ALA A 451 -2.53 14.45 14.79
CA ALA A 451 -3.53 15.30 15.43
C ALA A 451 -4.96 14.99 14.93
N GLU A 452 -5.11 14.61 13.68
CA GLU A 452 -6.37 14.16 13.10
C GLU A 452 -6.73 12.69 13.45
N GLY A 453 -5.87 11.99 14.18
CA GLY A 453 -6.12 10.61 14.64
C GLY A 453 -5.60 9.52 13.70
N TYR A 454 -4.88 9.88 12.63
CA TYR A 454 -4.25 8.91 11.73
C TYR A 454 -2.91 8.42 12.26
N LEU A 455 -2.52 7.21 11.89
CA LEU A 455 -1.19 6.64 12.17
C LEU A 455 -0.80 6.67 13.67
N LEU A 456 -1.76 6.65 14.58
CA LEU A 456 -1.50 6.79 16.02
C LEU A 456 -0.52 5.73 16.54
N LYS A 457 -0.58 4.51 16.02
CA LYS A 457 0.35 3.43 16.39
C LYS A 457 1.78 3.66 15.87
N ALA A 458 1.97 4.54 14.88
CA ALA A 458 3.27 4.86 14.30
C ALA A 458 3.97 6.04 14.98
N LYS A 459 3.33 6.68 15.96
CA LYS A 459 3.84 7.91 16.60
C LYS A 459 5.28 7.76 17.08
N ASP A 460 5.58 6.73 17.84
CA ASP A 460 6.91 6.52 18.41
C ASP A 460 7.95 6.25 17.31
N SER A 461 7.60 5.48 16.28
CA SER A 461 8.47 5.23 15.14
C SER A 461 8.81 6.50 14.36
N PHE A 462 7.86 7.43 14.20
CA PHE A 462 8.14 8.73 13.61
C PHE A 462 8.99 9.61 14.53
N CYS A 463 8.74 9.63 15.84
CA CYS A 463 9.58 10.36 16.80
C CYS A 463 11.04 9.89 16.72
N ASP A 464 11.27 8.59 16.70
CA ASP A 464 12.60 8.00 16.57
C ASP A 464 13.26 8.33 15.23
N LEU A 465 12.50 8.25 14.15
CA LEU A 465 13.00 8.60 12.81
C LEU A 465 13.46 10.05 12.74
N PHE A 466 12.63 11.00 13.18
CA PHE A 466 12.99 12.42 13.13
C PHE A 466 14.17 12.74 14.06
N LEU A 467 14.19 12.21 15.28
CA LEU A 467 15.32 12.38 16.18
C LEU A 467 16.62 11.85 15.57
N LYS A 468 16.60 10.67 15.00
CA LYS A 468 17.77 10.01 14.41
C LYS A 468 18.33 10.74 13.19
N GLU A 469 17.47 11.16 12.27
CA GLU A 469 17.91 11.73 10.99
C GLU A 469 18.14 13.26 11.08
N THR A 470 17.45 13.97 11.99
CA THR A 470 17.54 15.43 12.11
C THR A 470 18.19 15.91 13.40
N GLY A 471 18.22 15.11 14.45
CA GLY A 471 18.64 15.49 15.79
C GLY A 471 17.59 16.33 16.55
N ARG A 472 16.38 16.48 16.03
CA ARG A 472 15.29 17.25 16.66
C ARG A 472 14.19 16.33 17.16
N LEU A 473 13.63 16.69 18.33
CA LEU A 473 12.43 16.03 18.83
C LEU A 473 11.20 16.45 18.03
N MET A 474 10.30 15.53 17.79
CA MET A 474 9.04 15.81 17.11
C MET A 474 8.09 16.65 18.00
N TYR A 475 8.11 16.41 19.30
CA TYR A 475 7.38 17.18 20.32
C TYR A 475 8.39 17.70 21.33
N GLU A 476 8.45 19.01 21.47
CA GLU A 476 9.18 19.70 22.53
C GLU A 476 8.21 20.15 23.61
#